data_ab3e6047250fcda323ef82f84a734c24
#
_entry.id   ab3e6047250fcda323ef82f84a734c24
#
_cell.length_a   1.000
_cell.length_b   1.000
_cell.length_c   1.000
_cell.angle_alpha   90.00
_cell.angle_beta   90.00
_cell.angle_gamma   90.00
#
_symmetry.space_group_name_H-M   'P 1'
#
loop_
_entity.id
_entity.type
_entity.pdbx_description
1 polymer ?
#
loop_
_entity_poly.entity_id
_entity_poly.type
_entity_poly.pdbx_seq_one_letter_code
_entity_poly.pdbx_strand_id
1 'polypeptide(L)'
;MKGYSAIAGSVALFIMMLPLIIRSTEETMKILPETLKEAGLALGGSYWRVMLQVMLPSAFGSIFTGILLAISRVIGETAPLMFTALGGAAISWNISRPMAAVPLMIWEFFNDPNLQSLIWGASLFLLAFVLFLNLLAKRIQKKWKV
;
A
#
# COMPACT_ATOMS: atom_id res chain seq x y z
N MET A 1 -19.48 -21.69 -8.97
CA MET A 1 -18.73 -20.44 -8.78
C MET A 1 -17.27 -20.79 -8.98
N LYS A 2 -16.69 -20.31 -10.03
CA LYS A 2 -15.33 -20.66 -10.41
C LYS A 2 -14.35 -19.77 -9.68
N GLY A 3 -13.74 -20.27 -8.67
CA GLY A 3 -12.32 -20.17 -8.62
C GLY A 3 -11.77 -18.87 -8.13
N TYR A 4 -10.76 -19.04 -7.39
CA TYR A 4 -9.77 -18.04 -7.01
C TYR A 4 -9.24 -17.32 -8.26
N SER A 5 -9.09 -15.99 -8.17
CA SER A 5 -8.58 -15.18 -9.27
C SER A 5 -7.71 -14.03 -8.74
N ALA A 6 -6.72 -13.61 -9.54
CA ALA A 6 -5.89 -12.46 -9.20
C ALA A 6 -6.71 -11.17 -9.07
N ILE A 7 -7.79 -11.03 -9.85
CA ILE A 7 -8.71 -9.88 -9.74
C ILE A 7 -9.36 -9.83 -8.36
N ALA A 8 -9.89 -10.96 -7.86
CA ALA A 8 -10.50 -11.01 -6.54
C ALA A 8 -9.49 -10.67 -5.44
N GLY A 9 -8.24 -11.17 -5.56
CA GLY A 9 -7.14 -10.80 -4.67
C GLY A 9 -6.83 -9.32 -4.69
N SER A 10 -6.73 -8.73 -5.87
CA SER A 10 -6.45 -7.29 -6.03
C SER A 10 -7.55 -6.42 -5.42
N VAL A 11 -8.82 -6.78 -5.61
CA VAL A 11 -9.96 -6.05 -5.01
C VAL A 11 -9.94 -6.17 -3.49
N ALA A 12 -9.66 -7.35 -2.95
CA ALA A 12 -9.57 -7.55 -1.51
C ALA A 12 -8.44 -6.71 -0.89
N LEU A 13 -7.26 -6.70 -1.50
CA LEU A 13 -6.12 -5.88 -1.07
C LEU A 13 -6.43 -4.38 -1.18
N PHE A 14 -7.09 -3.95 -2.26
CA PHE A 14 -7.51 -2.57 -2.46
C PHE A 14 -8.45 -2.10 -1.35
N ILE A 15 -9.47 -2.91 -1.00
CA ILE A 15 -10.41 -2.59 0.09
C ILE A 15 -9.67 -2.46 1.43
N MET A 16 -8.70 -3.33 1.72
CA MET A 16 -7.89 -3.24 2.94
C MET A 16 -6.96 -2.02 2.96
N MET A 17 -6.51 -1.56 1.79
CA MET A 17 -5.64 -0.41 1.67
C MET A 17 -6.37 0.92 1.89
N LEU A 18 -7.66 1.00 1.55
CA LEU A 18 -8.46 2.23 1.65
C LEU A 18 -8.45 2.87 3.05
N PRO A 19 -8.80 2.16 4.15
CA PRO A 19 -8.81 2.77 5.47
C PRO A 19 -7.42 3.27 5.90
N LEU A 20 -6.36 2.60 5.45
CA LEU A 20 -5.00 3.00 5.78
C LEU A 20 -4.61 4.31 5.09
N ILE A 21 -4.97 4.46 3.82
CA ILE A 21 -4.73 5.70 3.05
C ILE A 21 -5.57 6.84 3.60
N ILE A 22 -6.85 6.60 3.90
CA ILE A 22 -7.75 7.61 4.47
C ILE A 22 -7.19 8.11 5.80
N ARG A 23 -6.78 7.21 6.69
CA ARG A 23 -6.20 7.56 7.99
C ARG A 23 -4.93 8.37 7.86
N SER A 24 -4.00 7.94 7.00
CA SER A 24 -2.75 8.66 6.76
C SER A 24 -2.99 10.06 6.17
N THR A 25 -3.96 10.18 5.28
CA THR A 25 -4.35 11.48 4.69
C THR A 25 -4.97 12.40 5.74
N GLU A 26 -5.88 11.87 6.58
CA GLU A 26 -6.49 12.61 7.67
C GLU A 26 -5.43 13.14 8.66
N GLU A 27 -4.51 12.29 9.09
CA GLU A 27 -3.41 12.68 9.98
C GLU A 27 -2.52 13.75 9.35
N THR A 28 -2.20 13.62 8.07
CA THR A 28 -1.42 14.62 7.33
C THR A 28 -2.14 15.97 7.29
N MET A 29 -3.44 15.97 7.04
CA MET A 29 -4.22 17.21 6.99
C MET A 29 -4.34 17.90 8.35
N LYS A 30 -4.39 17.12 9.44
CA LYS A 30 -4.41 17.65 10.82
C LYS A 30 -3.09 18.29 11.26
N ILE A 31 -1.96 17.90 10.67
CA ILE A 31 -0.65 18.47 10.98
C ILE A 31 -0.43 19.82 10.28
N LEU A 32 -1.17 20.12 9.22
CA LEU A 32 -1.05 21.41 8.54
C LEU A 32 -1.51 22.55 9.47
N PRO A 33 -0.76 23.66 9.52
CA PRO A 33 -1.12 24.79 10.36
C PRO A 33 -2.44 25.43 9.89
N GLU A 34 -3.33 25.70 10.83
CA GLU A 34 -4.62 26.35 10.55
C GLU A 34 -4.46 27.74 9.93
N THR A 35 -3.37 28.43 10.25
CA THR A 35 -3.03 29.74 9.67
C THR A 35 -2.97 29.71 8.15
N LEU A 36 -2.56 28.60 7.54
CA LEU A 36 -2.54 28.44 6.08
C LEU A 36 -3.97 28.47 5.50
N LYS A 37 -4.90 27.83 6.18
CA LYS A 37 -6.31 27.80 5.81
C LYS A 37 -6.95 29.18 6.01
N GLU A 38 -6.69 29.82 7.15
CA GLU A 38 -7.20 31.16 7.48
C GLU A 38 -6.70 32.20 6.49
N ALA A 39 -5.41 32.18 6.14
CA ALA A 39 -4.84 33.07 5.14
C ALA A 39 -5.51 32.92 3.78
N GLY A 40 -5.77 31.68 3.34
CA GLY A 40 -6.49 31.45 2.07
C GLY A 40 -7.93 31.96 2.09
N LEU A 41 -8.62 31.83 3.21
CA LEU A 41 -9.98 32.37 3.39
C LEU A 41 -9.99 33.92 3.47
N ALA A 42 -9.02 34.50 4.15
CA ALA A 42 -8.85 35.96 4.27
C ALA A 42 -8.64 36.64 2.90
N LEU A 43 -8.00 35.94 1.95
CA LEU A 43 -7.85 36.40 0.56
C LEU A 43 -9.15 36.26 -0.27
N GLY A 44 -10.27 35.94 0.35
CA GLY A 44 -11.58 35.78 -0.33
C GLY A 44 -11.77 34.46 -1.07
N GLY A 45 -10.88 33.49 -0.86
CA GLY A 45 -11.04 32.15 -1.41
C GLY A 45 -12.21 31.38 -0.78
N SER A 46 -13.02 30.67 -1.58
CA SER A 46 -14.03 29.77 -1.04
C SER A 46 -13.34 28.59 -0.34
N TYR A 47 -13.99 28.01 0.68
CA TYR A 47 -13.45 26.88 1.46
C TYR A 47 -12.92 25.74 0.58
N TRP A 48 -13.70 25.34 -0.43
CA TRP A 48 -13.30 24.28 -1.36
C TRP A 48 -12.08 24.64 -2.21
N ARG A 49 -11.99 25.91 -2.63
CA ARG A 49 -10.83 26.39 -3.41
C ARG A 49 -9.57 26.38 -2.55
N VAL A 50 -9.63 26.87 -1.32
CA VAL A 50 -8.50 26.85 -0.38
C VAL A 50 -8.07 25.42 -0.09
N MET A 51 -9.04 24.51 0.12
CA MET A 51 -8.75 23.10 0.39
C MET A 51 -8.03 22.42 -0.78
N LEU A 52 -8.53 22.61 -2.01
CA LEU A 52 -7.98 21.93 -3.19
C LEU A 52 -6.72 22.59 -3.77
N GLN A 53 -6.59 23.92 -3.68
CA GLN A 53 -5.50 24.65 -4.30
C GLN A 53 -4.37 25.03 -3.34
N VAL A 54 -4.61 25.04 -2.04
CA VAL A 54 -3.62 25.43 -1.03
C VAL A 54 -3.29 24.25 -0.11
N MET A 55 -4.30 23.69 0.57
CA MET A 55 -4.08 22.66 1.58
C MET A 55 -3.62 21.33 0.96
N LEU A 56 -4.31 20.85 -0.05
CA LEU A 56 -4.01 19.56 -0.69
C LEU A 56 -2.64 19.52 -1.36
N PRO A 57 -2.22 20.53 -2.16
CA PRO A 57 -0.86 20.57 -2.70
C PRO A 57 0.21 20.65 -1.63
N SER A 58 -0.03 21.40 -0.55
CA SER A 58 0.91 21.48 0.58
C SER A 58 1.08 20.14 1.32
N ALA A 59 0.02 19.32 1.36
CA ALA A 59 0.02 18.00 1.96
C ALA A 59 0.52 16.90 1.03
N PHE A 60 0.63 17.16 -0.28
CA PHE A 60 0.81 16.13 -1.32
C PHE A 60 1.99 15.19 -1.05
N GLY A 61 3.14 15.72 -0.66
CA GLY A 61 4.34 14.92 -0.35
C GLY A 61 4.11 13.91 0.78
N SER A 62 3.42 14.32 1.83
CA SER A 62 3.10 13.46 2.98
C SER A 62 2.02 12.44 2.64
N ILE A 63 0.98 12.83 1.89
CA ILE A 63 -0.07 11.92 1.41
C ILE A 63 0.53 10.86 0.50
N PHE A 64 1.38 11.25 -0.46
CA PHE A 64 2.05 10.31 -1.36
C PHE A 64 2.91 9.30 -0.60
N THR A 65 3.62 9.74 0.43
CA THR A 65 4.38 8.85 1.31
C THR A 65 3.47 7.88 2.06
N GLY A 66 2.33 8.36 2.56
CA GLY A 66 1.32 7.51 3.21
C GLY A 66 0.80 6.41 2.27
N ILE A 67 0.56 6.74 1.01
CA ILE A 67 0.16 5.77 -0.02
C ILE A 67 1.27 4.72 -0.23
N LEU A 68 2.52 5.13 -0.37
CA LEU A 68 3.65 4.21 -0.54
C LEU A 68 3.82 3.27 0.65
N LEU A 69 3.63 3.78 1.87
CA LEU A 69 3.68 2.97 3.09
C LEU A 69 2.51 1.99 3.16
N ALA A 70 1.31 2.40 2.73
CA ALA A 70 0.15 1.52 2.62
C ALA A 70 0.39 0.38 1.63
N ILE A 71 0.95 0.68 0.45
CA ILE A 71 1.34 -0.33 -0.55
C ILE A 71 2.37 -1.30 0.05
N SER A 72 3.42 -0.79 0.68
CA SER A 72 4.46 -1.62 1.29
C SER A 72 3.92 -2.60 2.32
N ARG A 73 2.93 -2.18 3.10
CA ARG A 73 2.26 -3.03 4.08
C ARG A 73 1.44 -4.12 3.42
N VAL A 74 0.62 -3.76 2.45
CA VAL A 74 -0.29 -4.69 1.77
C VAL A 74 0.45 -5.76 0.97
N ILE A 75 1.65 -5.47 0.46
CA ILE A 75 2.51 -6.46 -0.21
C ILE A 75 2.85 -7.65 0.68
N GLY A 76 2.92 -7.45 2.01
CA GLY A 76 3.19 -8.52 2.97
C GLY A 76 1.95 -9.28 3.46
N GLU A 77 0.75 -8.91 3.05
CA GLU A 77 -0.49 -9.51 3.54
C GLU A 77 -0.77 -10.86 2.88
N THR A 78 -0.89 -11.90 3.71
CA THR A 78 -1.17 -13.27 3.24
C THR A 78 -2.65 -13.61 3.32
N ALA A 79 -3.33 -13.18 4.40
CA ALA A 79 -4.68 -13.62 4.73
C ALA A 79 -5.73 -13.37 3.62
N PRO A 80 -5.89 -12.17 3.06
CA PRO A 80 -6.88 -11.95 2.02
C PRO A 80 -6.54 -12.71 0.73
N LEU A 81 -5.26 -12.91 0.43
CA LEU A 81 -4.82 -13.63 -0.76
C LEU A 81 -5.08 -15.13 -0.68
N MET A 82 -4.99 -15.73 0.52
CA MET A 82 -5.33 -17.14 0.72
C MET A 82 -6.75 -17.47 0.31
N PHE A 83 -7.69 -16.56 0.57
CA PHE A 83 -9.12 -16.78 0.29
C PHE A 83 -9.54 -16.32 -1.09
N THR A 84 -8.73 -15.54 -1.79
CA THR A 84 -9.13 -14.89 -3.05
C THR A 84 -8.27 -15.26 -4.25
N ALA A 85 -6.97 -15.41 -4.08
CA ALA A 85 -6.03 -15.66 -5.17
C ALA A 85 -5.50 -17.10 -5.21
N LEU A 86 -5.46 -17.78 -4.09
CA LEU A 86 -4.94 -19.13 -3.83
C LEU A 86 -3.82 -19.51 -4.79
N GLY A 87 -2.57 -19.37 -4.34
CA GLY A 87 -1.36 -19.52 -5.15
C GLY A 87 -1.39 -20.64 -6.19
N GLY A 88 -0.69 -20.44 -7.26
CA GLY A 88 -0.48 -21.43 -8.32
C GLY A 88 1.01 -21.58 -8.56
N ALA A 89 1.46 -22.83 -8.79
CA ALA A 89 2.86 -23.14 -9.05
C ALA A 89 3.38 -22.61 -10.41
N ALA A 90 2.49 -22.13 -11.28
CA ALA A 90 2.84 -21.64 -12.61
C ALA A 90 2.63 -20.14 -12.74
N ILE A 91 3.62 -19.46 -13.35
CA ILE A 91 3.48 -18.07 -13.77
C ILE A 91 2.47 -18.02 -14.92
N SER A 92 1.31 -17.41 -14.69
CA SER A 92 0.32 -17.19 -15.73
C SER A 92 0.02 -15.70 -15.87
N TRP A 93 0.01 -15.19 -17.10
CA TRP A 93 -0.37 -13.81 -17.41
C TRP A 93 -1.89 -13.61 -17.48
N ASN A 94 -2.65 -14.65 -17.17
CA ASN A 94 -4.10 -14.58 -17.20
C ASN A 94 -4.64 -14.15 -15.83
N ILE A 95 -5.08 -12.90 -15.72
CA ILE A 95 -5.56 -12.25 -14.50
C ILE A 95 -6.80 -12.95 -13.88
N SER A 96 -7.52 -13.73 -14.68
CA SER A 96 -8.70 -14.49 -14.22
C SER A 96 -8.35 -15.85 -13.59
N ARG A 97 -7.06 -16.20 -13.51
CA ARG A 97 -6.58 -17.45 -12.90
C ARG A 97 -5.92 -17.18 -11.55
N PRO A 98 -5.79 -18.21 -10.69
CA PRO A 98 -4.95 -18.14 -9.51
C PRO A 98 -3.54 -17.68 -9.86
N MET A 99 -2.96 -16.81 -9.06
CA MET A 99 -1.65 -16.25 -9.27
C MET A 99 -0.81 -16.38 -8.01
N ALA A 100 0.45 -16.76 -8.18
CA ALA A 100 1.39 -16.86 -7.08
C ALA A 100 1.71 -15.47 -6.52
N ALA A 101 1.73 -15.35 -5.20
CA ALA A 101 2.23 -14.19 -4.49
C ALA A 101 3.27 -14.65 -3.46
N VAL A 102 4.32 -13.85 -3.26
CA VAL A 102 5.42 -14.23 -2.35
C VAL A 102 4.93 -14.61 -0.96
N PRO A 103 3.99 -13.87 -0.32
CA PRO A 103 3.46 -14.28 0.98
C PRO A 103 2.72 -15.64 0.95
N LEU A 104 2.01 -15.93 -0.13
CA LEU A 104 1.34 -17.23 -0.31
C LEU A 104 2.35 -18.37 -0.51
N MET A 105 3.43 -18.14 -1.25
CA MET A 105 4.50 -19.12 -1.43
C MET A 105 5.18 -19.46 -0.09
N ILE A 106 5.40 -18.48 0.79
CA ILE A 106 5.95 -18.72 2.12
C ILE A 106 5.01 -19.63 2.92
N TRP A 107 3.70 -19.39 2.85
CA TRP A 107 2.70 -20.24 3.50
C TRP A 107 2.68 -21.67 2.91
N GLU A 108 2.77 -21.80 1.60
CA GLU A 108 2.79 -23.10 0.91
C GLU A 108 4.04 -23.90 1.27
N PHE A 109 5.21 -23.25 1.29
CA PHE A 109 6.47 -23.88 1.69
C PHE A 109 6.48 -24.31 3.16
N PHE A 110 5.78 -23.60 4.04
CA PHE A 110 5.65 -23.97 5.45
C PHE A 110 4.93 -25.31 5.64
N ASN A 111 3.99 -25.63 4.77
CA ASN A 111 3.22 -26.87 4.81
C ASN A 111 3.92 -28.06 4.15
N ASP A 112 5.01 -27.85 3.39
CA ASP A 112 5.79 -28.91 2.74
C ASP A 112 7.16 -29.06 3.42
N PRO A 113 7.43 -30.22 4.09
CA PRO A 113 8.70 -30.46 4.76
C PRO A 113 9.93 -30.38 3.86
N ASN A 114 9.78 -30.66 2.55
CA ASN A 114 10.89 -30.65 1.60
C ASN A 114 11.27 -29.22 1.18
N LEU A 115 10.39 -28.24 1.37
CA LEU A 115 10.57 -26.85 0.93
C LEU A 115 10.90 -25.90 2.08
N GLN A 116 11.03 -26.39 3.30
CA GLN A 116 11.29 -25.57 4.50
C GLN A 116 12.57 -24.73 4.39
N SER A 117 13.59 -25.22 3.69
CA SER A 117 14.82 -24.46 3.48
C SER A 117 14.60 -23.19 2.64
N LEU A 118 13.60 -23.19 1.74
CA LEU A 118 13.26 -22.05 0.90
C LEU A 118 12.48 -20.96 1.63
N ILE A 119 11.85 -21.29 2.78
CA ILE A 119 11.08 -20.34 3.59
C ILE A 119 11.96 -19.15 4.01
N TRP A 120 13.15 -19.46 4.50
CA TRP A 120 14.08 -18.45 4.98
C TRP A 120 14.51 -17.47 3.86
N GLY A 121 14.78 -18.03 2.67
CA GLY A 121 15.11 -17.23 1.49
C GLY A 121 13.97 -16.33 1.03
N ALA A 122 12.76 -16.90 0.92
CA ALA A 122 11.57 -16.15 0.50
C ALA A 122 11.19 -15.08 1.52
N SER A 123 11.27 -15.38 2.81
CA SER A 123 10.99 -14.43 3.89
C SER A 123 12.01 -13.29 3.93
N LEU A 124 13.29 -13.60 3.76
CA LEU A 124 14.35 -12.59 3.69
C LEU A 124 14.18 -11.68 2.47
N PHE A 125 13.84 -12.26 1.32
CA PHE A 125 13.55 -11.50 0.10
C PHE A 125 12.38 -10.53 0.30
N LEU A 126 11.26 -11.02 0.85
CA LEU A 126 10.09 -10.19 1.12
C LEU A 126 10.41 -9.05 2.09
N LEU A 127 11.12 -9.36 3.18
CA LEU A 127 11.53 -8.38 4.18
C LEU A 127 12.45 -7.31 3.57
N ALA A 128 13.46 -7.72 2.80
CA ALA A 128 14.36 -6.80 2.12
C ALA A 128 13.62 -5.90 1.12
N PHE A 129 12.67 -6.46 0.37
CA PHE A 129 11.87 -5.74 -0.60
C PHE A 129 10.97 -4.69 0.07
N VAL A 130 10.25 -5.07 1.13
CA VAL A 130 9.40 -4.15 1.90
C VAL A 130 10.24 -3.06 2.58
N LEU A 131 11.40 -3.42 3.14
CA LEU A 131 12.33 -2.45 3.72
C LEU A 131 12.82 -1.44 2.67
N PHE A 132 13.18 -1.91 1.49
CA PHE A 132 13.61 -1.06 0.37
C PHE A 132 12.51 -0.07 -0.03
N LEU A 133 11.26 -0.52 -0.18
CA LEU A 133 10.13 0.35 -0.47
C LEU A 133 9.90 1.40 0.62
N ASN A 134 9.99 1.01 1.89
CA ASN A 134 9.85 1.92 3.02
C ASN A 134 10.97 2.98 3.06
N LEU A 135 12.20 2.60 2.74
CA LEU A 135 13.32 3.55 2.66
C LEU A 135 13.16 4.51 1.48
N LEU A 136 12.68 4.02 0.33
CA LEU A 136 12.35 4.87 -0.82
C LEU A 136 11.27 5.89 -0.47
N ALA A 137 10.17 5.43 0.17
CA ALA A 137 9.09 6.30 0.62
C ALA A 137 9.61 7.43 1.53
N LYS A 138 10.44 7.09 2.52
CA LYS A 138 11.05 8.07 3.43
C LYS A 138 11.99 9.04 2.71
N ARG A 139 12.77 8.57 1.73
CA ARG A 139 13.64 9.45 0.94
C ARG A 139 12.85 10.45 0.09
N ILE A 140 11.76 10.00 -0.53
CA ILE A 140 10.86 10.85 -1.30
C ILE A 140 10.25 11.92 -0.38
N GLN A 141 9.74 11.51 0.78
CA GLN A 141 9.19 12.45 1.76
C GLN A 141 10.18 13.53 2.16
N LYS A 142 11.46 13.14 2.43
CA LYS A 142 12.49 14.12 2.81
C LYS A 142 12.79 15.13 1.71
N LYS A 143 12.70 14.73 0.44
CA LYS A 143 12.93 15.61 -0.70
C LYS A 143 11.78 16.60 -0.94
N TRP A 144 10.56 16.26 -0.50
CA TRP A 144 9.36 17.09 -0.67
C TRP A 144 9.02 17.93 0.57
N LYS A 145 9.75 17.74 1.67
CA LYS A 145 9.74 18.65 2.83
C LYS A 145 10.76 19.75 2.59
N VAL A 146 10.42 20.71 1.72
CA VAL A 146 11.09 22.00 1.62
C VAL A 146 10.20 23.04 2.25
#